data_d1f33ddf225d95d13d9432d211db9a71
#
_entry.id   d1f33ddf225d95d13d9432d211db9a71
#
_cell.length_a   1.000
_cell.length_b   1.000
_cell.length_c   1.000
_cell.angle_alpha   90.00
_cell.angle_beta   90.00
_cell.angle_gamma   90.00
#
_symmetry.space_group_name_H-M   'P 1'
#
loop_
_entity.id
_entity.type
_entity.pdbx_description
1 polymer ?
#
loop_
_entity_poly.entity_id
_entity_poly.type
_entity_poly.pdbx_seq_one_letter_code
_entity_poly.pdbx_strand_id
1 'polypeptide(L)'
;MKQLKSFQPFWPETVIFWGAGATASLGIKTTEQLARVIFRLAGINGKRQVQQRVKDEFPQADERVRAELAALLVLLGEDGDRDEAMRTLRFSKKRVSELKRLYNWTVTREVMRRCPGVHNGHFSLQDCYNLIDLHIKSGQGFAVNGRFIQPEELIVARRTLNMLIGIVHALDYREMLRHRRNEIRQYFQFAYILGQLMQQEGKERARHNVPLTERQFYLFSYAVISMNWDPLLLWFLFNAHRELNHSYSAVPIDRFGNRLKLFHDLAHFMAVRRIDGKNPAPWFPFNETVVQRLNDPEYNPGRRVRVGKFYFPHGCYGFRECPNCGKLTVYLGDEWSVYSETLFPPMLLPSLSYGRPRSEEEMAAHREGIFDAIQCVHCGQMTESHHTAMIMQTQLKEQHPPFLEEIQRDMKVAIENAKHIILLGYSLPEDDFLYRTILSARKKDGTVKCSIVNFQRGLPDKWLDCGQWKTYKFDHSLNSLCERVSNIFGEENVRLYGAGVPAVFLRHGRASVEKVKQLLEWK
;
A
#
# COMPACT_ATOMS: atom_id res chain seq x y z
N MET A 1 17.89 42.64 -20.27
CA MET A 1 17.86 41.63 -19.20
C MET A 1 16.58 40.82 -19.36
N LYS A 2 16.65 39.57 -19.88
CA LYS A 2 15.51 38.67 -19.88
C LYS A 2 15.25 38.28 -18.43
N GLN A 3 14.05 38.59 -17.91
CA GLN A 3 13.61 38.12 -16.60
C GLN A 3 13.82 36.59 -16.56
N LEU A 4 14.67 36.14 -15.65
CA LEU A 4 14.76 34.75 -15.27
C LEU A 4 13.35 34.32 -14.87
N LYS A 5 12.71 33.51 -15.71
CA LYS A 5 11.41 32.90 -15.37
C LYS A 5 11.57 32.20 -14.02
N SER A 6 10.70 32.54 -13.08
CA SER A 6 10.68 31.98 -11.74
C SER A 6 10.84 30.47 -11.82
N PHE A 7 11.79 29.95 -11.09
CA PHE A 7 12.11 28.54 -11.00
C PHE A 7 10.86 27.79 -10.51
N GLN A 8 10.19 27.05 -11.39
CA GLN A 8 9.07 26.24 -10.95
C GLN A 8 9.59 25.05 -10.13
N PRO A 9 8.95 24.74 -9.00
CA PRO A 9 9.43 23.68 -8.12
C PRO A 9 9.44 22.33 -8.86
N PHE A 10 10.40 21.49 -8.49
CA PHE A 10 10.57 20.13 -8.98
C PHE A 10 9.40 19.19 -8.58
N TRP A 11 8.49 19.65 -7.73
CA TRP A 11 7.46 18.85 -7.09
C TRP A 11 6.11 18.95 -7.81
N PRO A 12 5.32 17.83 -7.81
CA PRO A 12 3.98 17.85 -8.38
C PRO A 12 3.06 18.86 -7.68
N GLU A 13 2.19 19.50 -8.46
CA GLU A 13 1.21 20.44 -7.92
C GLU A 13 0.02 19.75 -7.25
N THR A 14 -0.28 18.51 -7.62
CA THR A 14 -1.39 17.71 -7.05
C THR A 14 -0.84 16.49 -6.34
N VAL A 15 -1.29 16.27 -5.11
CA VAL A 15 -0.95 15.10 -4.30
C VAL A 15 -2.22 14.32 -3.96
N ILE A 16 -2.21 13.03 -4.28
CA ILE A 16 -3.31 12.11 -4.03
C ILE A 16 -2.94 11.18 -2.86
N PHE A 17 -3.63 11.31 -1.74
CA PHE A 17 -3.61 10.31 -0.69
C PHE A 17 -4.56 9.17 -1.06
N TRP A 18 -4.02 7.97 -1.19
CA TRP A 18 -4.76 6.76 -1.52
C TRP A 18 -4.92 5.91 -0.25
N GLY A 19 -6.13 5.87 0.29
CA GLY A 19 -6.42 5.14 1.53
C GLY A 19 -7.21 3.86 1.33
N ALA A 20 -7.48 3.13 2.41
CA ALA A 20 -8.16 1.84 2.40
C ALA A 20 -9.58 1.88 1.80
N GLY A 21 -10.29 2.99 1.93
CA GLY A 21 -11.59 3.20 1.29
C GLY A 21 -11.51 3.21 -0.25
N ALA A 22 -10.35 3.52 -0.81
CA ALA A 22 -10.16 3.51 -2.27
C ALA A 22 -10.08 2.11 -2.87
N THR A 23 -9.70 1.08 -2.11
CA THR A 23 -9.64 -0.32 -2.54
C THR A 23 -10.80 -1.17 -2.02
N ALA A 24 -11.68 -0.59 -1.21
CA ALA A 24 -12.81 -1.31 -0.61
C ALA A 24 -13.76 -1.95 -1.65
N SER A 25 -14.00 -1.28 -2.80
CA SER A 25 -14.83 -1.83 -3.88
C SER A 25 -14.19 -3.03 -4.58
N LEU A 26 -12.87 -3.18 -4.48
CA LEU A 26 -12.14 -4.37 -4.93
C LEU A 26 -12.30 -5.55 -3.95
N GLY A 27 -12.91 -5.34 -2.78
CA GLY A 27 -13.08 -6.35 -1.75
C GLY A 27 -11.90 -6.44 -0.77
N ILE A 28 -10.92 -5.55 -0.89
CA ILE A 28 -9.82 -5.46 0.08
C ILE A 28 -10.35 -4.84 1.37
N LYS A 29 -10.12 -5.51 2.47
CA LYS A 29 -10.63 -5.10 3.78
C LYS A 29 -10.00 -3.81 4.28
N THR A 30 -10.83 -2.93 4.80
CA THR A 30 -10.38 -1.77 5.58
C THR A 30 -9.78 -2.23 6.92
N THR A 31 -9.06 -1.35 7.61
CA THR A 31 -8.46 -1.67 8.92
C THR A 31 -9.49 -2.14 9.94
N GLU A 32 -10.68 -1.52 9.96
CA GLU A 32 -11.77 -1.93 10.85
C GLU A 32 -12.30 -3.34 10.52
N GLN A 33 -12.40 -3.66 9.23
CA GLN A 33 -12.80 -5.00 8.77
C GLN A 33 -11.72 -6.04 9.10
N LEU A 34 -10.44 -5.71 8.93
CA LEU A 34 -9.30 -6.55 9.35
C LEU A 34 -9.33 -6.82 10.85
N ALA A 35 -9.54 -5.78 11.67
CA ALA A 35 -9.67 -5.90 13.11
C ALA A 35 -10.75 -6.91 13.49
N ARG A 36 -11.93 -6.82 12.87
CA ARG A 36 -13.04 -7.75 13.10
C ARG A 36 -12.68 -9.19 12.73
N VAL A 37 -12.05 -9.40 11.58
CA VAL A 37 -11.64 -10.76 11.15
C VAL A 37 -10.63 -11.35 12.13
N ILE A 38 -9.59 -10.61 12.49
CA ILE A 38 -8.56 -11.09 13.42
C ILE A 38 -9.17 -11.38 14.79
N PHE A 39 -10.07 -10.53 15.28
CA PHE A 39 -10.77 -10.74 16.54
C PHE A 39 -11.61 -12.01 16.54
N ARG A 40 -12.34 -12.29 15.45
CA ARG A 40 -13.13 -13.53 15.30
C ARG A 40 -12.25 -14.77 15.16
N LEU A 41 -11.14 -14.67 14.42
CA LEU A 41 -10.14 -15.74 14.37
C LEU A 41 -9.55 -16.03 15.75
N ALA A 42 -9.37 -15.01 16.59
CA ALA A 42 -8.87 -15.17 17.96
C ALA A 42 -9.83 -15.94 18.87
N GLY A 43 -11.14 -15.93 18.58
CA GLY A 43 -12.13 -16.70 19.33
C GLY A 43 -12.18 -16.35 20.82
N ILE A 44 -11.90 -15.08 21.18
CA ILE A 44 -11.75 -14.64 22.57
C ILE A 44 -13.07 -14.81 23.33
N ASN A 45 -14.20 -14.55 22.68
CA ASN A 45 -15.55 -14.58 23.29
C ASN A 45 -16.34 -15.85 22.95
N GLY A 46 -15.69 -16.92 22.45
CA GLY A 46 -16.40 -18.11 22.01
C GLY A 46 -15.63 -19.42 22.18
N LYS A 47 -16.37 -20.54 22.27
CA LYS A 47 -15.81 -21.91 22.40
C LYS A 47 -15.66 -22.62 21.04
N ARG A 48 -15.84 -21.92 19.90
CA ARG A 48 -15.75 -22.55 18.58
C ARG A 48 -14.32 -23.01 18.27
N GLN A 49 -14.21 -24.20 17.66
CA GLN A 49 -12.93 -24.71 17.19
C GLN A 49 -12.34 -23.81 16.10
N VAL A 50 -11.02 -23.79 16.00
CA VAL A 50 -10.29 -22.94 15.05
C VAL A 50 -10.69 -23.18 13.59
N GLN A 51 -10.94 -24.43 13.22
CA GLN A 51 -11.39 -24.81 11.87
C GLN A 51 -12.73 -24.14 11.51
N GLN A 52 -13.68 -24.12 12.47
CA GLN A 52 -14.98 -23.49 12.25
C GLN A 52 -14.85 -21.96 12.15
N ARG A 53 -14.03 -21.33 13.00
CA ARG A 53 -13.78 -19.88 12.91
C ARG A 53 -13.18 -19.48 11.56
N VAL A 54 -12.19 -20.21 11.07
CA VAL A 54 -11.59 -19.99 9.76
C VAL A 54 -12.61 -20.17 8.63
N LYS A 55 -13.47 -21.20 8.71
CA LYS A 55 -14.53 -21.44 7.73
C LYS A 55 -15.56 -20.31 7.71
N ASP A 56 -15.95 -19.81 8.88
CA ASP A 56 -16.92 -18.72 9.01
C ASP A 56 -16.37 -17.39 8.44
N GLU A 57 -15.08 -17.11 8.66
CA GLU A 57 -14.46 -15.86 8.19
C GLU A 57 -14.08 -15.87 6.69
N PHE A 58 -13.78 -17.07 6.14
CA PHE A 58 -13.35 -17.23 4.75
C PHE A 58 -14.19 -18.28 4.02
N PRO A 59 -15.52 -18.11 3.94
CA PRO A 59 -16.41 -19.14 3.36
C PRO A 59 -16.12 -19.40 1.88
N GLN A 60 -15.60 -18.40 1.15
CA GLN A 60 -15.30 -18.48 -0.29
C GLN A 60 -13.87 -18.96 -0.58
N ALA A 61 -12.98 -18.99 0.42
CA ALA A 61 -11.61 -19.46 0.21
C ALA A 61 -11.57 -20.98 -0.04
N ASP A 62 -10.55 -21.43 -0.77
CA ASP A 62 -10.34 -22.85 -1.02
C ASP A 62 -10.26 -23.64 0.30
N GLU A 63 -10.83 -24.83 0.32
CA GLU A 63 -10.82 -25.70 1.50
C GLU A 63 -9.40 -25.97 2.00
N ARG A 64 -8.46 -26.19 1.06
CA ARG A 64 -7.06 -26.39 1.39
C ARG A 64 -6.43 -25.18 2.08
N VAL A 65 -6.70 -23.97 1.61
CA VAL A 65 -6.19 -22.73 2.23
C VAL A 65 -6.77 -22.55 3.62
N ARG A 66 -8.07 -22.86 3.81
CA ARG A 66 -8.70 -22.83 5.14
C ARG A 66 -8.09 -23.84 6.10
N ALA A 67 -7.84 -25.06 5.62
CA ALA A 67 -7.17 -26.10 6.41
C ALA A 67 -5.75 -25.69 6.80
N GLU A 68 -4.98 -25.14 5.87
CA GLU A 68 -3.62 -24.64 6.11
C GLU A 68 -3.61 -23.48 7.12
N LEU A 69 -4.55 -22.51 7.04
CA LEU A 69 -4.65 -21.42 8.01
C LEU A 69 -5.03 -21.92 9.40
N ALA A 70 -6.01 -22.84 9.51
CA ALA A 70 -6.36 -23.44 10.77
C ALA A 70 -5.18 -24.23 11.39
N ALA A 71 -4.46 -24.99 10.56
CA ALA A 71 -3.26 -25.72 10.97
C ALA A 71 -2.16 -24.78 11.47
N LEU A 72 -1.95 -23.63 10.81
CA LEU A 72 -0.99 -22.64 11.26
C LEU A 72 -1.34 -22.08 12.65
N LEU A 73 -2.61 -21.75 12.88
CA LEU A 73 -3.07 -21.27 14.19
C LEU A 73 -2.91 -22.34 15.28
N VAL A 74 -3.18 -23.62 14.97
CA VAL A 74 -2.92 -24.76 15.88
C VAL A 74 -1.44 -24.87 16.22
N LEU A 75 -0.55 -24.78 15.23
CA LEU A 75 0.89 -24.85 15.47
C LEU A 75 1.40 -23.68 16.31
N LEU A 76 0.86 -22.49 16.13
CA LEU A 76 1.30 -21.27 16.80
C LEU A 76 0.64 -21.06 18.18
N GLY A 77 -0.26 -21.92 18.61
CA GLY A 77 -0.75 -21.86 19.98
C GLY A 77 -2.23 -22.13 20.23
N GLU A 78 -2.99 -22.64 19.27
CA GLU A 78 -4.35 -23.13 19.50
C GLU A 78 -4.35 -24.59 19.98
N ASP A 79 -5.47 -25.02 20.55
CA ASP A 79 -5.70 -26.42 20.85
C ASP A 79 -6.01 -27.20 19.56
N GLY A 80 -5.41 -28.38 19.42
CA GLY A 80 -5.59 -29.25 18.25
C GLY A 80 -4.46 -30.26 18.06
N ASP A 81 -4.59 -31.12 17.06
CA ASP A 81 -3.56 -32.08 16.69
C ASP A 81 -2.40 -31.40 15.94
N ARG A 82 -1.27 -31.29 16.64
CA ARG A 82 -0.06 -30.66 16.09
C ARG A 82 0.59 -31.47 14.98
N ASP A 83 0.52 -32.80 15.06
CA ASP A 83 1.12 -33.67 14.04
C ASP A 83 0.32 -33.60 12.72
N GLU A 84 -1.01 -33.54 12.83
CA GLU A 84 -1.89 -33.30 11.69
C GLU A 84 -1.63 -31.92 11.09
N ALA A 85 -1.51 -30.88 11.91
CA ALA A 85 -1.23 -29.52 11.46
C ALA A 85 0.14 -29.41 10.74
N MET A 86 1.16 -30.12 11.24
CA MET A 86 2.48 -30.20 10.57
C MET A 86 2.38 -30.89 9.21
N ARG A 87 1.60 -31.99 9.11
CA ARG A 87 1.38 -32.68 7.83
C ARG A 87 0.64 -31.80 6.83
N THR A 88 -0.42 -31.10 7.28
CA THR A 88 -1.21 -30.17 6.46
C THR A 88 -0.34 -29.06 5.86
N LEU A 89 0.55 -28.47 6.66
CA LEU A 89 1.46 -27.41 6.24
C LEU A 89 2.76 -27.91 5.59
N ARG A 90 3.00 -29.24 5.63
CA ARG A 90 4.27 -29.83 5.17
C ARG A 90 5.51 -29.27 5.90
N PHE A 91 5.37 -28.90 7.17
CA PHE A 91 6.46 -28.37 7.97
C PHE A 91 7.21 -29.47 8.70
N SER A 92 8.54 -29.37 8.72
CA SER A 92 9.41 -30.19 9.57
C SER A 92 9.33 -29.71 11.03
N LYS A 93 9.71 -30.61 11.97
CA LYS A 93 9.84 -30.23 13.40
C LYS A 93 10.79 -29.06 13.61
N LYS A 94 11.88 -28.99 12.84
CA LYS A 94 12.84 -27.87 12.85
C LYS A 94 12.14 -26.58 12.46
N ARG A 95 11.38 -26.57 11.34
CA ARG A 95 10.66 -25.39 10.87
C ARG A 95 9.63 -24.89 11.90
N VAL A 96 8.89 -25.81 12.51
CA VAL A 96 7.93 -25.45 13.58
C VAL A 96 8.64 -24.81 14.77
N SER A 97 9.81 -25.33 15.17
CA SER A 97 10.60 -24.74 16.26
C SER A 97 11.08 -23.32 15.93
N GLU A 98 11.48 -23.08 14.69
CA GLU A 98 11.89 -21.74 14.20
C GLU A 98 10.70 -20.77 14.21
N LEU A 99 9.55 -21.19 13.66
CA LEU A 99 8.34 -20.36 13.61
C LEU A 99 7.83 -19.98 15.00
N LYS A 100 7.91 -20.88 15.99
CA LYS A 100 7.51 -20.58 17.38
C LYS A 100 8.38 -19.54 18.08
N ARG A 101 9.60 -19.32 17.61
CA ARG A 101 10.44 -18.19 18.07
C ARG A 101 10.03 -16.86 17.46
N LEU A 102 9.43 -16.89 16.26
CA LEU A 102 9.04 -15.71 15.51
C LEU A 102 7.58 -15.31 15.73
N TYR A 103 6.72 -16.29 16.01
CA TYR A 103 5.27 -16.11 16.10
C TYR A 103 4.69 -16.86 17.29
N ASN A 104 3.73 -16.26 17.98
CA ASN A 104 3.03 -16.88 19.10
C ASN A 104 1.58 -16.40 19.15
N TRP A 105 0.66 -17.25 18.68
CA TRP A 105 -0.76 -16.92 18.65
C TRP A 105 -1.39 -16.86 20.04
N THR A 106 -0.94 -17.70 20.98
CA THR A 106 -1.42 -17.66 22.38
C THR A 106 -1.14 -16.31 23.02
N VAL A 107 0.11 -15.84 22.96
CA VAL A 107 0.49 -14.52 23.51
C VAL A 107 -0.29 -13.41 22.81
N THR A 108 -0.42 -13.48 21.48
CA THR A 108 -1.18 -12.48 20.71
C THR A 108 -2.62 -12.38 21.18
N ARG A 109 -3.29 -13.51 21.44
CA ARG A 109 -4.66 -13.54 21.97
C ARG A 109 -4.76 -12.96 23.38
N GLU A 110 -3.76 -13.21 24.25
CA GLU A 110 -3.72 -12.62 25.60
C GLU A 110 -3.55 -11.09 25.51
N VAL A 111 -2.67 -10.58 24.65
CA VAL A 111 -2.53 -9.15 24.39
C VAL A 111 -3.85 -8.54 23.90
N MET A 112 -4.52 -9.20 22.95
CA MET A 112 -5.81 -8.73 22.43
C MET A 112 -6.87 -8.63 23.54
N ARG A 113 -6.90 -9.58 24.50
CA ARG A 113 -7.83 -9.55 25.65
C ARG A 113 -7.64 -8.32 26.52
N ARG A 114 -6.44 -7.73 26.54
CA ARG A 114 -6.11 -6.53 27.32
C ARG A 114 -6.56 -5.25 26.64
N CYS A 115 -6.86 -5.28 25.34
CA CYS A 115 -7.26 -4.10 24.60
C CYS A 115 -8.62 -3.55 25.09
N PRO A 116 -8.78 -2.21 25.09
CA PRO A 116 -10.05 -1.57 25.43
C PRO A 116 -11.21 -2.10 24.57
N GLY A 117 -12.39 -2.24 25.18
CA GLY A 117 -13.62 -2.63 24.47
C GLY A 117 -13.76 -4.12 24.12
N VAL A 118 -12.74 -4.95 24.26
CA VAL A 118 -12.74 -6.36 23.89
C VAL A 118 -13.82 -7.16 24.63
N HIS A 119 -14.07 -6.85 25.91
CA HIS A 119 -15.14 -7.49 26.69
C HIS A 119 -16.54 -7.22 26.12
N ASN A 120 -16.71 -6.10 25.42
CA ASN A 120 -17.96 -5.72 24.75
C ASN A 120 -17.98 -6.13 23.28
N GLY A 121 -17.03 -6.94 22.83
CA GLY A 121 -16.93 -7.40 21.44
C GLY A 121 -16.32 -6.38 20.48
N HIS A 122 -15.76 -5.28 20.98
CA HIS A 122 -15.09 -4.26 20.19
C HIS A 122 -13.57 -4.47 20.27
N PHE A 123 -12.92 -4.59 19.11
CA PHE A 123 -11.47 -4.70 19.02
C PHE A 123 -10.93 -3.72 17.97
N SER A 124 -9.91 -2.98 18.37
CA SER A 124 -9.17 -2.04 17.55
C SER A 124 -7.75 -2.54 17.33
N LEU A 125 -7.32 -2.67 16.07
CA LEU A 125 -5.91 -2.96 15.74
C LEU A 125 -4.99 -1.85 16.23
N GLN A 126 -5.42 -0.61 16.13
CA GLN A 126 -4.67 0.55 16.60
C GLN A 126 -4.40 0.48 18.10
N ASP A 127 -5.42 0.20 18.91
CA ASP A 127 -5.24 0.06 20.37
C ASP A 127 -4.32 -1.10 20.70
N CYS A 128 -4.43 -2.21 19.96
CA CYS A 128 -3.57 -3.36 20.16
C CYS A 128 -2.10 -3.03 19.84
N TYR A 129 -1.82 -2.36 18.72
CA TYR A 129 -0.46 -1.93 18.39
C TYR A 129 0.05 -0.85 19.34
N ASN A 130 -0.77 0.11 19.76
CA ASN A 130 -0.39 1.10 20.76
C ASN A 130 -0.01 0.44 22.08
N LEU A 131 -0.78 -0.54 22.56
CA LEU A 131 -0.48 -1.30 23.77
C LEU A 131 0.86 -2.04 23.64
N ILE A 132 1.07 -2.75 22.52
CA ILE A 132 2.31 -3.50 22.26
C ILE A 132 3.50 -2.54 22.22
N ASP A 133 3.45 -1.51 21.39
CA ASP A 133 4.58 -0.61 21.13
C ASP A 133 4.93 0.24 22.36
N LEU A 134 3.92 0.65 23.16
CA LEU A 134 4.14 1.34 24.43
C LEU A 134 4.96 0.48 25.42
N HIS A 135 4.56 -0.78 25.56
CA HIS A 135 5.23 -1.69 26.50
C HIS A 135 6.61 -2.13 26.00
N ILE A 136 6.80 -2.34 24.70
CA ILE A 136 8.13 -2.59 24.13
C ILE A 136 9.05 -1.39 24.40
N LYS A 137 8.57 -0.17 24.15
CA LYS A 137 9.34 1.06 24.36
C LYS A 137 9.72 1.29 25.82
N SER A 138 8.79 1.03 26.75
CA SER A 138 9.07 1.19 28.20
C SER A 138 9.94 0.08 28.78
N GLY A 139 10.20 -1.00 28.01
CA GLY A 139 10.88 -2.19 28.53
C GLY A 139 10.11 -2.91 29.63
N GLN A 140 8.80 -2.70 29.72
CA GLN A 140 7.94 -3.24 30.78
C GLN A 140 6.89 -4.17 30.20
N GLY A 141 6.80 -5.38 30.71
CA GLY A 141 5.69 -6.28 30.45
C GLY A 141 4.43 -5.91 31.22
N PHE A 142 3.40 -6.71 31.08
CA PHE A 142 2.15 -6.56 31.83
C PHE A 142 1.46 -7.89 32.13
N ALA A 143 0.64 -7.92 33.18
CA ALA A 143 -0.09 -9.12 33.56
C ALA A 143 -1.44 -9.23 32.84
N VAL A 144 -1.76 -10.43 32.35
CA VAL A 144 -3.05 -10.81 31.75
C VAL A 144 -3.45 -12.19 32.28
N ASN A 145 -4.65 -12.31 32.88
CA ASN A 145 -5.20 -13.58 33.35
C ASN A 145 -4.21 -14.41 34.22
N GLY A 146 -3.47 -13.75 35.10
CA GLY A 146 -2.49 -14.41 35.98
C GLY A 146 -1.14 -14.74 35.33
N ARG A 147 -0.97 -14.49 34.04
CA ARG A 147 0.30 -14.60 33.32
C ARG A 147 0.93 -13.24 33.14
N PHE A 148 2.24 -13.14 33.35
CA PHE A 148 3.02 -11.96 33.00
C PHE A 148 3.60 -12.12 31.59
N ILE A 149 3.33 -11.17 30.69
CA ILE A 149 3.84 -11.10 29.32
C ILE A 149 5.06 -10.19 29.31
N GLN A 150 6.18 -10.71 28.86
CA GLN A 150 7.45 -9.97 28.78
C GLN A 150 7.50 -9.11 27.50
N PRO A 151 8.32 -8.03 27.47
CA PRO A 151 8.50 -7.20 26.27
C PRO A 151 8.92 -7.99 25.02
N GLU A 152 9.76 -9.01 25.17
CA GLU A 152 10.21 -9.88 24.08
C GLU A 152 9.04 -10.67 23.47
N GLU A 153 8.09 -11.10 24.30
CA GLU A 153 6.87 -11.78 23.84
C GLU A 153 5.95 -10.81 23.08
N LEU A 154 5.97 -9.52 23.40
CA LEU A 154 5.21 -8.50 22.66
C LEU A 154 5.74 -8.28 21.24
N ILE A 155 7.07 -8.37 21.04
CA ILE A 155 7.68 -8.34 19.71
C ILE A 155 7.15 -9.51 18.86
N VAL A 156 7.06 -10.70 19.46
CA VAL A 156 6.54 -11.90 18.82
C VAL A 156 5.04 -11.75 18.53
N ALA A 157 4.25 -11.20 19.45
CA ALA A 157 2.83 -10.92 19.24
C ALA A 157 2.61 -9.92 18.08
N ARG A 158 3.43 -8.87 18.02
CA ARG A 158 3.41 -7.88 16.91
C ARG A 158 3.68 -8.54 15.56
N ARG A 159 4.69 -9.41 15.47
CA ARG A 159 5.01 -10.17 14.26
C ARG A 159 3.87 -11.10 13.86
N THR A 160 3.23 -11.74 14.84
CA THR A 160 2.10 -12.64 14.61
C THR A 160 0.90 -11.88 14.00
N LEU A 161 0.57 -10.70 14.52
CA LEU A 161 -0.48 -9.85 13.95
C LEU A 161 -0.14 -9.43 12.52
N ASN A 162 1.09 -8.97 12.27
CA ASN A 162 1.54 -8.56 10.93
C ASN A 162 1.42 -9.72 9.91
N MET A 163 1.83 -10.91 10.30
CA MET A 163 1.71 -12.13 9.49
C MET A 163 0.24 -12.43 9.16
N LEU A 164 -0.66 -12.39 10.14
CA LEU A 164 -2.08 -12.68 9.95
C LEU A 164 -2.75 -11.62 9.06
N ILE A 165 -2.46 -10.35 9.25
CA ILE A 165 -2.93 -9.27 8.38
C ILE A 165 -2.49 -9.53 6.94
N GLY A 166 -1.22 -9.91 6.73
CA GLY A 166 -0.69 -10.28 5.42
C GLY A 166 -1.45 -11.43 4.77
N ILE A 167 -1.73 -12.49 5.53
CA ILE A 167 -2.50 -13.64 5.05
C ILE A 167 -3.94 -13.21 4.68
N VAL A 168 -4.59 -12.39 5.50
CA VAL A 168 -5.95 -11.89 5.21
C VAL A 168 -5.96 -11.07 3.91
N HIS A 169 -5.01 -10.17 3.73
CA HIS A 169 -4.90 -9.41 2.48
C HIS A 169 -4.62 -10.28 1.25
N ALA A 170 -3.79 -11.32 1.38
CA ALA A 170 -3.55 -12.25 0.28
C ALA A 170 -4.80 -13.05 -0.07
N LEU A 171 -5.63 -13.40 0.92
CA LEU A 171 -6.94 -14.03 0.71
C LEU A 171 -7.92 -13.07 0.03
N ASP A 172 -8.01 -11.82 0.49
CA ASP A 172 -8.85 -10.80 -0.14
C ASP A 172 -8.46 -10.58 -1.60
N TYR A 173 -7.17 -10.54 -1.88
CA TYR A 173 -6.65 -10.40 -3.24
C TYR A 173 -7.08 -11.56 -4.15
N ARG A 174 -7.03 -12.80 -3.66
CA ARG A 174 -7.53 -13.96 -4.41
C ARG A 174 -9.02 -13.88 -4.69
N GLU A 175 -9.81 -13.50 -3.69
CA GLU A 175 -11.25 -13.30 -3.85
C GLU A 175 -11.54 -12.18 -4.86
N MET A 176 -10.77 -11.09 -4.82
CA MET A 176 -10.83 -10.02 -5.81
C MET A 176 -10.62 -10.55 -7.24
N LEU A 177 -9.58 -11.34 -7.45
CA LEU A 177 -9.28 -11.91 -8.79
C LEU A 177 -10.41 -12.81 -9.32
N ARG A 178 -11.10 -13.52 -8.43
CA ARG A 178 -12.20 -14.43 -8.81
C ARG A 178 -13.50 -13.70 -9.08
N HIS A 179 -13.83 -12.70 -8.29
CA HIS A 179 -15.17 -12.13 -8.22
C HIS A 179 -15.28 -10.66 -8.63
N ARG A 180 -14.16 -9.93 -8.79
CA ARG A 180 -14.14 -8.47 -9.03
C ARG A 180 -13.46 -8.08 -10.34
N ARG A 181 -13.56 -8.90 -11.37
CA ARG A 181 -12.89 -8.66 -12.66
C ARG A 181 -13.32 -7.34 -13.32
N ASN A 182 -14.57 -6.93 -13.14
CA ASN A 182 -15.06 -5.66 -13.68
C ASN A 182 -14.43 -4.47 -12.96
N GLU A 183 -14.38 -4.54 -11.63
CA GLU A 183 -13.74 -3.52 -10.79
C GLU A 183 -12.24 -3.45 -11.09
N ILE A 184 -11.53 -4.58 -11.19
CA ILE A 184 -10.11 -4.62 -11.60
C ILE A 184 -9.93 -3.85 -12.91
N ARG A 185 -10.79 -4.11 -13.91
CA ARG A 185 -10.74 -3.41 -15.19
C ARG A 185 -10.97 -1.91 -15.05
N GLN A 186 -11.91 -1.48 -14.19
CA GLN A 186 -12.19 -0.06 -13.93
C GLN A 186 -10.96 0.64 -13.32
N TYR A 187 -10.31 0.04 -12.34
CA TYR A 187 -9.10 0.58 -11.71
C TYR A 187 -7.90 0.59 -12.66
N PHE A 188 -7.74 -0.46 -13.46
CA PHE A 188 -6.72 -0.46 -14.51
C PHE A 188 -6.97 0.64 -15.55
N GLN A 189 -8.21 0.84 -15.98
CA GLN A 189 -8.58 1.94 -16.89
C GLN A 189 -8.29 3.32 -16.26
N PHE A 190 -8.58 3.49 -14.96
CA PHE A 190 -8.20 4.70 -14.23
C PHE A 190 -6.69 4.94 -14.28
N ALA A 191 -5.88 3.93 -13.95
CA ALA A 191 -4.42 4.01 -14.03
C ALA A 191 -3.92 4.29 -15.47
N TYR A 192 -4.56 3.69 -16.47
CA TYR A 192 -4.26 3.91 -17.89
C TYR A 192 -4.53 5.37 -18.30
N ILE A 193 -5.66 5.94 -17.88
CA ILE A 193 -6.00 7.35 -18.12
C ILE A 193 -4.98 8.26 -17.44
N LEU A 194 -4.57 7.98 -16.20
CA LEU A 194 -3.51 8.73 -15.54
C LEU A 194 -2.22 8.74 -16.38
N GLY A 195 -1.81 7.59 -16.91
CA GLY A 195 -0.66 7.49 -17.81
C GLY A 195 -0.86 8.25 -19.12
N GLN A 196 -2.05 8.20 -19.74
CA GLN A 196 -2.38 8.99 -20.93
C GLN A 196 -2.29 10.50 -20.68
N LEU A 197 -2.75 10.97 -19.51
CA LEU A 197 -2.61 12.38 -19.12
C LEU A 197 -1.14 12.78 -18.96
N MET A 198 -0.29 11.89 -18.40
CA MET A 198 1.16 12.09 -18.38
C MET A 198 1.74 12.24 -19.81
N GLN A 199 1.34 11.39 -20.73
CA GLN A 199 1.80 11.48 -22.13
C GLN A 199 1.32 12.76 -22.80
N GLN A 200 0.06 13.13 -22.63
CA GLN A 200 -0.52 14.33 -23.19
C GLN A 200 0.20 15.58 -22.70
N GLU A 201 0.42 15.68 -21.39
CA GLU A 201 1.14 16.81 -20.79
C GLU A 201 2.59 16.89 -21.29
N GLY A 202 3.30 15.77 -21.39
CA GLY A 202 4.64 15.73 -21.98
C GLY A 202 4.66 16.19 -23.44
N LYS A 203 3.66 15.78 -24.23
CA LYS A 203 3.52 16.21 -25.63
C LYS A 203 3.24 17.70 -25.77
N GLU A 204 2.38 18.25 -24.92
CA GLU A 204 2.09 19.69 -24.89
C GLU A 204 3.33 20.51 -24.54
N ARG A 205 4.09 20.10 -23.53
CA ARG A 205 5.34 20.76 -23.14
C ARG A 205 6.38 20.72 -24.26
N ALA A 206 6.52 19.60 -24.96
CA ALA A 206 7.40 19.48 -26.12
C ALA A 206 7.00 20.43 -27.27
N ARG A 207 5.68 20.61 -27.51
CA ARG A 207 5.16 21.55 -28.53
C ARG A 207 5.46 23.02 -28.20
N HIS A 208 5.51 23.37 -26.91
CA HIS A 208 5.83 24.71 -26.45
C HIS A 208 7.35 24.97 -26.35
N ASN A 209 8.17 24.15 -27.00
CA ASN A 209 9.63 24.24 -26.99
C ASN A 209 10.24 24.28 -25.58
N VAL A 210 9.60 23.66 -24.60
CA VAL A 210 10.22 23.43 -23.30
C VAL A 210 11.38 22.46 -23.53
N PRO A 211 12.63 22.85 -23.18
CA PRO A 211 13.76 21.94 -23.36
C PRO A 211 13.51 20.60 -22.66
N LEU A 212 13.76 19.51 -23.37
CA LEU A 212 13.50 18.15 -22.87
C LEU A 212 14.36 17.79 -21.64
N THR A 213 15.43 18.56 -21.43
CA THR A 213 16.31 18.45 -20.26
C THR A 213 15.83 19.26 -19.06
N GLU A 214 14.83 20.13 -19.22
CA GLU A 214 14.30 20.91 -18.11
C GLU A 214 13.39 20.08 -17.20
N ARG A 215 13.41 20.40 -15.91
CA ARG A 215 12.59 19.76 -14.87
C ARG A 215 11.10 19.75 -15.21
N GLN A 216 10.60 20.81 -15.82
CA GLN A 216 9.19 20.94 -16.20
C GLN A 216 8.72 19.89 -17.21
N PHE A 217 9.64 19.30 -17.99
CA PHE A 217 9.29 18.31 -18.98
C PHE A 217 9.02 16.94 -18.35
N TYR A 218 9.82 16.50 -17.39
CA TYR A 218 9.78 15.13 -16.88
C TYR A 218 9.00 14.94 -15.58
N LEU A 219 8.61 16.03 -14.92
CA LEU A 219 7.72 15.92 -13.78
C LEU A 219 6.26 15.86 -14.20
N PHE A 220 5.56 15.02 -13.52
CA PHE A 220 4.12 14.96 -13.63
C PHE A 220 3.45 15.87 -12.60
N SER A 221 2.29 16.43 -12.96
CA SER A 221 1.57 17.37 -12.09
C SER A 221 0.88 16.72 -10.89
N TYR A 222 0.98 15.41 -10.70
CA TYR A 222 0.51 14.74 -9.48
C TYR A 222 1.53 13.74 -8.91
N ALA A 223 1.42 13.51 -7.59
CA ALA A 223 2.05 12.40 -6.89
C ALA A 223 0.98 11.55 -6.20
N VAL A 224 1.28 10.28 -5.97
CA VAL A 224 0.44 9.37 -5.20
C VAL A 224 1.14 9.03 -3.90
N ILE A 225 0.44 9.13 -2.78
CA ILE A 225 0.85 8.68 -1.46
C ILE A 225 -0.10 7.53 -1.08
N SER A 226 0.37 6.29 -1.17
CA SER A 226 -0.41 5.14 -0.73
C SER A 226 -0.27 4.96 0.77
N MET A 227 -1.38 5.15 1.48
CA MET A 227 -1.50 4.88 2.92
C MET A 227 -1.84 3.40 3.18
N ASN A 228 -2.06 2.64 2.11
CA ASN A 228 -2.36 1.22 2.15
C ASN A 228 -1.09 0.38 2.15
N TRP A 229 -1.15 -0.78 2.79
CA TRP A 229 -0.09 -1.78 2.73
C TRP A 229 -0.13 -2.64 1.48
N ASP A 230 -1.25 -2.63 0.73
CA ASP A 230 -1.35 -3.34 -0.54
C ASP A 230 -0.65 -2.56 -1.68
N PRO A 231 -0.02 -3.24 -2.64
CA PRO A 231 0.65 -2.61 -3.78
C PRO A 231 -0.29 -2.39 -4.98
N LEU A 232 -1.61 -2.53 -4.84
CA LEU A 232 -2.55 -2.64 -5.97
C LEU A 232 -2.50 -1.45 -6.92
N LEU A 233 -2.57 -0.21 -6.39
CA LEU A 233 -2.55 0.96 -7.26
C LEU A 233 -1.23 1.06 -8.04
N LEU A 234 -0.09 0.80 -7.37
CA LEU A 234 1.21 0.78 -8.04
C LEU A 234 1.24 -0.29 -9.14
N TRP A 235 0.67 -1.46 -8.87
CA TRP A 235 0.57 -2.56 -9.83
C TRP A 235 -0.28 -2.19 -11.05
N PHE A 236 -1.43 -1.56 -10.86
CA PHE A 236 -2.24 -1.05 -11.96
C PHE A 236 -1.49 0.00 -12.79
N LEU A 237 -0.81 0.93 -12.14
CA LEU A 237 0.01 1.94 -12.80
C LEU A 237 1.18 1.33 -13.58
N PHE A 238 1.88 0.34 -13.02
CA PHE A 238 2.97 -0.34 -13.72
C PHE A 238 2.49 -1.08 -14.98
N ASN A 239 1.37 -1.80 -14.89
CA ASN A 239 0.78 -2.45 -16.06
C ASN A 239 0.31 -1.44 -17.10
N ALA A 240 -0.32 -0.34 -16.69
CA ALA A 240 -0.73 0.74 -17.58
C ALA A 240 0.46 1.41 -18.27
N HIS A 241 1.51 1.73 -17.52
CA HIS A 241 2.74 2.31 -18.08
C HIS A 241 3.44 1.33 -19.02
N ARG A 242 3.45 0.03 -18.73
CA ARG A 242 3.99 -0.98 -19.63
C ARG A 242 3.27 -0.96 -20.98
N GLU A 243 1.94 -0.91 -20.99
CA GLU A 243 1.17 -0.81 -22.25
C GLU A 243 1.45 0.50 -22.99
N LEU A 244 1.44 1.63 -22.28
CA LEU A 244 1.71 2.95 -22.86
C LEU A 244 3.16 3.13 -23.31
N ASN A 245 4.10 2.42 -22.71
CA ASN A 245 5.51 2.42 -23.08
C ASN A 245 5.83 1.47 -24.27
N HIS A 246 4.87 0.64 -24.67
CA HIS A 246 5.07 -0.25 -25.79
C HIS A 246 5.31 0.54 -27.09
N SER A 247 6.12 -0.01 -28.00
CA SER A 247 6.55 0.68 -29.21
C SER A 247 5.41 1.23 -30.09
N TYR A 248 4.27 0.55 -30.11
CA TYR A 248 3.09 1.00 -30.87
C TYR A 248 2.26 2.08 -30.17
N SER A 249 2.31 2.13 -28.84
CA SER A 249 1.51 3.06 -28.01
C SER A 249 2.31 4.27 -27.55
N ALA A 250 3.65 4.18 -27.57
CA ALA A 250 4.51 5.26 -27.13
C ALA A 250 4.45 6.46 -28.11
N VAL A 251 4.08 7.61 -27.59
CA VAL A 251 3.86 8.83 -28.37
C VAL A 251 5.19 9.43 -28.83
N PRO A 252 5.38 9.73 -30.14
CA PRO A 252 6.49 10.57 -30.62
C PRO A 252 6.36 11.98 -30.03
N ILE A 253 7.45 12.55 -29.55
CA ILE A 253 7.46 13.87 -28.88
C ILE A 253 8.24 14.93 -29.64
N ASP A 254 9.05 14.54 -30.60
CA ASP A 254 9.81 15.46 -31.45
C ASP A 254 9.93 14.96 -32.89
N ARG A 255 10.49 15.82 -33.76
CA ARG A 255 10.73 15.51 -35.16
C ARG A 255 11.78 14.43 -35.42
N PHE A 256 12.55 14.04 -34.40
CA PHE A 256 13.57 13.01 -34.47
C PHE A 256 13.05 11.63 -34.10
N GLY A 257 11.75 11.49 -33.84
CA GLY A 257 11.11 10.21 -33.49
C GLY A 257 11.36 9.77 -32.04
N ASN A 258 11.88 10.64 -31.17
CA ASN A 258 12.00 10.33 -29.75
C ASN A 258 10.64 9.99 -29.15
N ARG A 259 10.57 8.92 -28.37
CA ARG A 259 9.33 8.42 -27.76
C ARG A 259 9.33 8.66 -26.27
N LEU A 260 8.17 9.10 -25.76
CA LEU A 260 7.98 9.31 -24.33
C LEU A 260 7.80 7.98 -23.60
N LYS A 261 8.58 7.74 -22.56
CA LYS A 261 8.48 6.62 -21.65
C LYS A 261 8.06 7.10 -20.25
N LEU A 262 7.14 6.39 -19.65
CA LEU A 262 6.57 6.71 -18.35
C LEU A 262 7.19 5.84 -17.25
N PHE A 263 7.58 6.47 -16.14
CA PHE A 263 8.14 5.81 -14.97
C PHE A 263 7.55 6.38 -13.68
N HIS A 264 7.74 5.65 -12.57
CA HIS A 264 7.48 6.15 -11.22
C HIS A 264 8.77 6.21 -10.41
N ASP A 265 8.92 7.30 -9.69
CA ASP A 265 9.91 7.47 -8.63
C ASP A 265 9.30 6.99 -7.31
N LEU A 266 9.92 6.00 -6.68
CA LEU A 266 9.50 5.44 -5.40
C LEU A 266 10.25 6.06 -4.21
N ALA A 267 10.95 7.18 -4.43
CA ALA A 267 11.64 8.00 -3.45
C ALA A 267 12.77 7.32 -2.64
N HIS A 268 13.15 6.11 -2.99
CA HIS A 268 14.26 5.39 -2.38
C HIS A 268 14.93 4.46 -3.38
N PHE A 269 16.25 4.26 -3.22
CA PHE A 269 16.99 3.23 -3.97
C PHE A 269 16.57 1.84 -3.51
N MET A 270 16.10 1.03 -4.46
CA MET A 270 15.71 -0.34 -4.20
C MET A 270 16.02 -1.23 -5.40
N ALA A 271 15.96 -2.54 -5.23
CA ALA A 271 15.99 -3.44 -6.36
C ALA A 271 14.66 -4.17 -6.47
N VAL A 272 14.11 -4.18 -7.67
CA VAL A 272 12.90 -4.92 -7.99
C VAL A 272 13.27 -6.32 -8.43
N ARG A 273 12.73 -7.35 -7.79
CA ARG A 273 12.83 -8.73 -8.28
C ARG A 273 12.16 -8.78 -9.65
N ARG A 274 12.91 -9.16 -10.67
CA ARG A 274 12.39 -9.15 -12.04
C ARG A 274 11.30 -10.20 -12.21
N ILE A 275 10.19 -9.75 -12.78
CA ILE A 275 9.02 -10.59 -13.07
C ILE A 275 9.36 -11.68 -14.11
N ASP A 276 10.25 -11.40 -15.07
CA ASP A 276 10.68 -12.32 -16.11
C ASP A 276 11.77 -13.32 -15.70
N GLY A 277 12.12 -13.36 -14.42
CA GLY A 277 13.13 -14.28 -13.90
C GLY A 277 14.59 -13.92 -14.17
N LYS A 278 14.85 -12.80 -14.86
CA LYS A 278 16.21 -12.31 -15.14
C LYS A 278 16.81 -11.61 -13.92
N ASN A 279 18.04 -11.08 -14.09
CA ASN A 279 18.72 -10.32 -13.05
C ASN A 279 17.85 -9.20 -12.48
N PRO A 280 17.92 -8.90 -11.18
CA PRO A 280 17.14 -7.85 -10.55
C PRO A 280 17.37 -6.51 -11.25
N ALA A 281 16.32 -5.70 -11.35
CA ALA A 281 16.40 -4.37 -11.89
C ALA A 281 16.61 -3.37 -10.76
N PRO A 282 17.69 -2.57 -10.77
CA PRO A 282 17.85 -1.49 -9.82
C PRO A 282 16.79 -0.42 -10.08
N TRP A 283 16.22 0.12 -9.00
CA TRP A 283 15.31 1.24 -9.02
C TRP A 283 15.93 2.40 -8.27
N PHE A 284 16.30 3.44 -8.99
CA PHE A 284 16.92 4.63 -8.42
C PHE A 284 15.86 5.69 -8.13
N PRO A 285 15.98 6.47 -7.04
CA PRO A 285 15.19 7.68 -6.89
C PRO A 285 15.54 8.64 -8.02
N PHE A 286 14.51 9.20 -8.64
CA PHE A 286 14.69 10.11 -9.78
C PHE A 286 15.07 11.50 -9.26
N ASN A 287 16.34 11.69 -8.96
CA ASN A 287 16.91 13.02 -8.74
C ASN A 287 17.18 13.71 -10.09
N GLU A 288 17.48 15.00 -10.04
CA GLU A 288 17.72 15.83 -11.22
C GLU A 288 18.77 15.24 -12.15
N THR A 289 19.91 14.80 -11.61
CA THR A 289 21.03 14.23 -12.39
C THR A 289 20.60 12.97 -13.14
N VAL A 290 19.86 12.08 -12.49
CA VAL A 290 19.35 10.85 -13.13
C VAL A 290 18.38 11.18 -14.24
N VAL A 291 17.48 12.12 -14.03
CA VAL A 291 16.50 12.50 -15.07
C VAL A 291 17.15 13.25 -16.22
N GLN A 292 18.11 14.12 -15.96
CA GLN A 292 18.91 14.75 -17.01
C GLN A 292 19.58 13.70 -17.90
N ARG A 293 20.28 12.72 -17.31
CA ARG A 293 20.91 11.62 -18.06
C ARG A 293 19.91 10.81 -18.87
N LEU A 294 18.75 10.48 -18.28
CA LEU A 294 17.71 9.72 -18.99
C LEU A 294 17.11 10.47 -20.17
N ASN A 295 17.15 11.82 -20.16
CA ASN A 295 16.66 12.66 -21.24
C ASN A 295 17.77 13.16 -22.18
N ASP A 296 19.02 12.89 -21.85
CA ASP A 296 20.15 13.26 -22.69
C ASP A 296 20.18 12.38 -23.96
N PRO A 297 20.18 12.98 -25.18
CA PRO A 297 20.26 12.23 -26.42
C PRO A 297 21.48 11.33 -26.55
N GLU A 298 22.59 11.73 -25.94
CA GLU A 298 23.86 10.99 -25.97
C GLU A 298 23.77 9.68 -25.18
N TYR A 299 23.11 9.72 -23.98
CA TYR A 299 22.94 8.54 -23.12
C TYR A 299 21.72 7.69 -23.48
N ASN A 300 20.65 8.32 -23.99
CA ASN A 300 19.40 7.64 -24.33
C ASN A 300 18.85 8.12 -25.67
N PRO A 301 19.47 7.73 -26.78
CA PRO A 301 18.97 8.08 -28.08
C PRO A 301 17.58 7.46 -28.32
N GLY A 302 16.69 8.20 -28.96
CA GLY A 302 15.37 7.71 -29.36
C GLY A 302 14.30 7.66 -28.27
N ARG A 303 14.57 8.08 -27.02
CA ARG A 303 13.56 8.14 -25.98
C ARG A 303 13.72 9.33 -25.02
N ARG A 304 12.61 9.73 -24.44
CA ARG A 304 12.55 10.67 -23.32
C ARG A 304 11.70 10.06 -22.21
N VAL A 305 11.95 10.46 -20.98
CA VAL A 305 11.23 9.96 -19.83
C VAL A 305 10.37 11.02 -19.19
N ARG A 306 9.22 10.62 -18.69
CA ARG A 306 8.39 11.40 -17.79
C ARG A 306 8.11 10.58 -16.55
N VAL A 307 8.24 11.21 -15.38
CA VAL A 307 8.25 10.51 -14.09
C VAL A 307 7.09 10.99 -13.24
N GLY A 308 6.29 10.05 -12.73
CA GLY A 308 5.35 10.30 -11.63
C GLY A 308 6.00 9.97 -10.29
N LYS A 309 5.55 10.62 -9.23
CA LYS A 309 5.95 10.30 -7.84
C LYS A 309 4.96 9.29 -7.24
N PHE A 310 5.48 8.27 -6.56
CA PHE A 310 4.68 7.31 -5.81
C PHE A 310 5.36 6.97 -4.49
N TYR A 311 4.64 7.12 -3.39
CA TYR A 311 5.16 6.93 -2.05
C TYR A 311 4.42 5.84 -1.30
N PHE A 312 5.17 5.01 -0.57
CA PHE A 312 4.66 4.11 0.46
C PHE A 312 5.23 4.53 1.83
N PRO A 313 4.71 5.58 2.47
CA PRO A 313 5.27 6.07 3.73
C PRO A 313 5.10 5.08 4.89
N HIS A 314 4.18 4.13 4.76
CA HIS A 314 3.97 3.03 5.70
C HIS A 314 4.60 1.71 5.23
N GLY A 315 5.39 1.73 4.14
CA GLY A 315 5.83 0.50 3.50
C GLY A 315 4.70 -0.25 2.79
N CYS A 316 4.97 -1.44 2.31
CA CYS A 316 3.94 -2.32 1.74
C CYS A 316 4.34 -3.81 1.86
N TYR A 317 3.39 -4.70 1.61
CA TYR A 317 3.63 -6.15 1.67
C TYR A 317 4.66 -6.65 0.65
N GLY A 318 4.88 -5.92 -0.44
CA GLY A 318 5.91 -6.21 -1.42
C GLY A 318 7.34 -5.89 -0.96
N PHE A 319 7.50 -5.19 0.16
CA PHE A 319 8.79 -4.75 0.67
C PHE A 319 9.42 -5.84 1.56
N ARG A 320 10.64 -6.23 1.23
CA ARG A 320 11.47 -7.13 2.04
C ARG A 320 12.78 -6.44 2.39
N GLU A 321 13.02 -6.20 3.66
CA GLU A 321 14.31 -5.74 4.16
C GLU A 321 15.22 -6.96 4.38
N CYS A 322 16.44 -6.91 3.83
CA CYS A 322 17.36 -8.02 4.01
C CYS A 322 18.00 -7.96 5.40
N PRO A 323 17.93 -9.04 6.22
CA PRO A 323 18.52 -9.06 7.55
C PRO A 323 20.05 -8.99 7.53
N ASN A 324 20.68 -9.32 6.39
CA ASN A 324 22.12 -9.33 6.24
C ASN A 324 22.69 -8.00 5.74
N CYS A 325 22.07 -7.42 4.68
CA CYS A 325 22.64 -6.20 4.07
C CYS A 325 21.80 -4.94 4.30
N GLY A 326 20.64 -5.03 4.98
CA GLY A 326 19.74 -3.91 5.28
C GLY A 326 19.09 -3.25 4.06
N LYS A 327 19.29 -3.81 2.85
CA LYS A 327 18.78 -3.23 1.61
C LYS A 327 17.38 -3.73 1.31
N LEU A 328 16.61 -2.88 0.63
CA LEU A 328 15.23 -3.17 0.25
C LEU A 328 15.16 -3.93 -1.08
N THR A 329 14.44 -5.05 -1.05
CA THR A 329 13.98 -5.77 -2.24
C THR A 329 12.47 -5.57 -2.39
N VAL A 330 12.01 -5.19 -3.57
CA VAL A 330 10.59 -5.06 -3.89
C VAL A 330 10.13 -6.28 -4.67
N TYR A 331 9.10 -6.94 -4.15
CA TYR A 331 8.41 -8.03 -4.84
C TYR A 331 7.10 -7.49 -5.43
N LEU A 332 6.90 -7.68 -6.73
CA LEU A 332 5.71 -7.24 -7.45
C LEU A 332 5.11 -8.38 -8.32
N GLY A 333 5.22 -9.60 -7.84
CA GLY A 333 4.70 -10.77 -8.53
C GLY A 333 5.66 -11.40 -9.54
N ASP A 334 5.17 -12.41 -10.24
CA ASP A 334 5.93 -13.20 -11.22
C ASP A 334 5.45 -12.97 -12.66
N GLU A 335 4.32 -12.31 -12.86
CA GLU A 335 3.69 -12.11 -14.16
C GLU A 335 3.24 -10.66 -14.37
N TRP A 336 3.42 -10.16 -15.61
CA TRP A 336 2.90 -8.88 -16.04
C TRP A 336 1.42 -8.99 -16.44
N SER A 337 0.55 -8.99 -15.45
CA SER A 337 -0.91 -9.00 -15.66
C SER A 337 -1.62 -8.38 -14.47
N VAL A 338 -2.63 -7.55 -14.72
CA VAL A 338 -3.51 -7.04 -13.64
C VAL A 338 -4.33 -8.16 -12.98
N TYR A 339 -4.32 -9.35 -13.57
CA TYR A 339 -4.93 -10.55 -13.03
C TYR A 339 -3.91 -11.56 -12.50
N SER A 340 -2.66 -11.14 -12.28
CA SER A 340 -1.61 -12.01 -11.74
C SER A 340 -2.00 -12.53 -10.36
N GLU A 341 -1.94 -13.84 -10.18
CA GLU A 341 -2.19 -14.47 -8.87
C GLU A 341 -1.00 -14.30 -7.90
N THR A 342 0.14 -13.85 -8.40
CA THR A 342 1.41 -13.81 -7.67
C THR A 342 1.81 -12.39 -7.23
N LEU A 343 0.87 -11.45 -7.14
CA LEU A 343 1.20 -10.07 -6.77
C LEU A 343 1.81 -9.94 -5.36
N PHE A 344 1.33 -10.74 -4.42
CA PHE A 344 1.89 -10.76 -3.07
C PHE A 344 3.10 -11.70 -3.00
N PRO A 345 4.14 -11.36 -2.20
CA PRO A 345 5.25 -12.28 -2.00
C PRO A 345 4.78 -13.57 -1.34
N PRO A 346 5.53 -14.67 -1.49
CA PRO A 346 5.22 -15.93 -0.85
C PRO A 346 4.98 -15.78 0.66
N MET A 347 4.02 -16.53 1.19
CA MET A 347 3.61 -16.52 2.59
C MET A 347 3.76 -17.90 3.23
N LEU A 348 3.60 -17.97 4.57
CA LEU A 348 3.71 -19.23 5.34
C LEU A 348 2.76 -20.33 4.90
N LEU A 349 1.64 -20.00 4.28
CA LEU A 349 0.70 -20.99 3.79
C LEU A 349 1.16 -21.51 2.41
N PRO A 350 1.40 -22.82 2.24
CA PRO A 350 1.86 -23.39 0.97
C PRO A 350 0.96 -23.00 -0.22
N SER A 351 -0.34 -23.01 -0.02
CA SER A 351 -1.32 -22.66 -1.06
C SER A 351 -1.37 -21.16 -1.38
N LEU A 352 -0.79 -20.28 -0.56
CA LEU A 352 -0.61 -18.85 -0.83
C LEU A 352 0.79 -18.51 -1.33
N SER A 353 1.67 -19.50 -1.38
CA SER A 353 3.06 -19.33 -1.79
C SER A 353 3.21 -19.62 -3.29
N TYR A 354 2.86 -18.65 -4.12
CA TYR A 354 2.91 -18.82 -5.58
C TYR A 354 4.25 -18.49 -6.22
N GLY A 355 5.15 -17.87 -5.49
CA GLY A 355 6.45 -17.49 -6.04
C GLY A 355 7.15 -18.74 -6.60
N ARG A 356 7.37 -18.78 -7.92
CA ARG A 356 8.22 -19.83 -8.49
C ARG A 356 9.64 -19.61 -7.99
N PRO A 357 10.26 -20.63 -7.38
CA PRO A 357 11.66 -20.54 -6.99
C PRO A 357 12.50 -20.16 -8.22
N ARG A 358 13.38 -19.18 -8.06
CA ARG A 358 14.19 -18.63 -9.16
C ARG A 358 15.68 -18.89 -9.00
N SER A 359 16.07 -19.45 -7.85
CA SER A 359 17.43 -19.88 -7.57
C SER A 359 17.43 -21.28 -6.97
N GLU A 360 18.61 -21.91 -6.94
CA GLU A 360 18.78 -23.22 -6.29
C GLU A 360 18.52 -23.13 -4.78
N GLU A 361 18.88 -22.02 -4.15
CA GLU A 361 18.62 -21.75 -2.73
C GLU A 361 17.12 -21.63 -2.45
N GLU A 362 16.36 -20.89 -3.29
CA GLU A 362 14.92 -20.84 -3.18
C GLU A 362 14.27 -22.21 -3.38
N MET A 363 14.75 -23.00 -4.35
CA MET A 363 14.27 -24.37 -4.58
C MET A 363 14.58 -25.28 -3.40
N ALA A 364 15.77 -25.17 -2.80
CA ALA A 364 16.12 -25.91 -1.61
C ALA A 364 15.22 -25.54 -0.42
N ALA A 365 14.99 -24.25 -0.18
CA ALA A 365 14.08 -23.77 0.87
C ALA A 365 12.66 -24.32 0.68
N HIS A 366 12.14 -24.32 -0.53
CA HIS A 366 10.82 -24.90 -0.83
C HIS A 366 10.75 -26.40 -0.57
N ARG A 367 11.82 -27.15 -0.88
CA ARG A 367 11.90 -28.59 -0.57
C ARG A 367 11.92 -28.85 0.95
N GLU A 368 12.49 -27.93 1.73
CA GLU A 368 12.50 -27.98 3.19
C GLU A 368 11.18 -27.47 3.82
N GLY A 369 10.19 -27.06 3.03
CA GLY A 369 8.91 -26.54 3.52
C GLY A 369 8.95 -25.05 3.91
N ILE A 370 9.94 -24.29 3.43
CA ILE A 370 10.06 -22.84 3.62
C ILE A 370 9.43 -22.16 2.41
N PHE A 371 8.13 -21.90 2.49
CA PHE A 371 7.35 -21.40 1.35
C PHE A 371 7.30 -19.88 1.24
N ASP A 372 7.69 -19.16 2.28
CA ASP A 372 7.65 -17.70 2.38
C ASP A 372 9.01 -17.03 2.11
N ALA A 373 10.01 -17.81 1.72
CA ALA A 373 11.35 -17.33 1.47
C ALA A 373 11.51 -16.75 0.05
N ILE A 374 12.22 -15.63 -0.04
CA ILE A 374 12.70 -15.05 -1.30
C ILE A 374 14.16 -14.63 -1.14
N GLN A 375 14.96 -14.82 -2.19
CA GLN A 375 16.36 -14.43 -2.17
C GLN A 375 16.51 -12.91 -2.29
N CYS A 376 17.35 -12.32 -1.44
CA CYS A 376 17.70 -10.91 -1.55
C CYS A 376 18.43 -10.65 -2.87
N VAL A 377 17.96 -9.68 -3.63
CA VAL A 377 18.54 -9.32 -4.95
C VAL A 377 19.90 -8.62 -4.86
N HIS A 378 20.32 -8.22 -3.65
CA HIS A 378 21.61 -7.52 -3.44
C HIS A 378 22.72 -8.43 -2.95
N CYS A 379 22.45 -9.33 -2.00
CA CYS A 379 23.48 -10.15 -1.38
C CYS A 379 23.22 -11.66 -1.44
N GLY A 380 22.08 -12.08 -2.00
CA GLY A 380 21.71 -13.49 -2.12
C GLY A 380 21.14 -14.14 -0.85
N GLN A 381 21.16 -13.45 0.31
CA GLN A 381 20.60 -13.99 1.56
C GLN A 381 19.08 -14.20 1.45
N MET A 382 18.58 -15.28 2.04
CA MET A 382 17.13 -15.54 2.09
C MET A 382 16.43 -14.56 3.03
N THR A 383 15.29 -14.04 2.57
CA THR A 383 14.37 -13.23 3.36
C THR A 383 13.03 -13.98 3.50
N GLU A 384 12.39 -13.85 4.64
CA GLU A 384 11.13 -14.53 4.95
C GLU A 384 10.02 -13.51 5.24
N SER A 385 8.79 -13.98 5.45
CA SER A 385 7.62 -13.12 5.67
C SER A 385 7.75 -12.16 6.87
N HIS A 386 8.58 -12.49 7.87
CA HIS A 386 8.82 -11.61 9.01
C HIS A 386 9.78 -10.45 8.72
N HIS A 387 10.43 -10.43 7.57
CA HIS A 387 11.27 -9.31 7.11
C HIS A 387 10.49 -8.28 6.27
N THR A 388 9.17 -8.31 6.31
CA THR A 388 8.34 -7.31 5.63
C THR A 388 8.50 -5.95 6.28
N ALA A 389 8.79 -4.94 5.47
CA ALA A 389 9.05 -3.59 5.93
C ALA A 389 7.75 -2.75 5.88
N MET A 390 7.08 -2.64 7.03
CA MET A 390 5.82 -1.90 7.17
C MET A 390 5.76 -1.18 8.52
N ILE A 391 5.15 0.00 8.52
CA ILE A 391 4.72 0.72 9.72
C ILE A 391 3.27 0.37 9.99
N MET A 392 2.98 -0.06 11.21
CA MET A 392 1.62 -0.38 11.63
C MET A 392 0.87 0.86 12.14
N GLN A 393 -0.43 0.74 12.30
CA GLN A 393 -1.27 1.79 12.89
C GLN A 393 -1.00 1.90 14.40
N THR A 394 -0.06 2.75 14.75
CA THR A 394 0.33 3.05 16.12
C THR A 394 0.69 4.53 16.22
N GLN A 395 0.43 5.15 17.36
CA GLN A 395 0.82 6.54 17.61
C GLN A 395 2.34 6.69 17.78
N LEU A 396 3.03 5.61 18.18
CA LEU A 396 4.46 5.66 18.50
C LEU A 396 5.39 5.56 17.28
N LYS A 397 4.96 5.05 16.15
CA LYS A 397 5.66 4.93 14.84
C LYS A 397 7.22 4.92 14.84
N GLU A 398 7.85 4.53 15.95
CA GLU A 398 9.30 4.64 16.14
C GLU A 398 10.10 3.43 15.61
N GLN A 399 9.44 2.27 15.46
CA GLN A 399 10.08 1.06 14.97
C GLN A 399 9.80 0.84 13.49
N HIS A 400 10.60 1.47 12.64
CA HIS A 400 10.50 1.28 11.21
C HIS A 400 11.89 1.25 10.55
N PRO A 401 12.02 0.59 9.39
CA PRO A 401 13.27 0.60 8.65
C PRO A 401 13.71 2.02 8.25
N PRO A 402 15.01 2.35 8.37
CA PRO A 402 15.53 3.70 8.08
C PRO A 402 15.18 4.24 6.69
N PHE A 403 15.05 3.36 5.68
CA PHE A 403 14.70 3.80 4.33
C PHE A 403 13.28 4.40 4.23
N LEU A 404 12.37 4.08 5.15
CA LEU A 404 11.04 4.71 5.19
C LEU A 404 11.13 6.19 5.56
N GLU A 405 12.14 6.60 6.32
CA GLU A 405 12.38 8.01 6.62
C GLU A 405 12.77 8.80 5.36
N GLU A 406 13.52 8.21 4.44
CA GLU A 406 13.85 8.85 3.15
C GLU A 406 12.59 9.07 2.33
N ILE A 407 11.72 8.05 2.23
CA ILE A 407 10.44 8.13 1.53
C ILE A 407 9.55 9.21 2.17
N GLN A 408 9.45 9.25 3.49
CA GLN A 408 8.65 10.24 4.22
C GLN A 408 9.20 11.66 4.06
N ARG A 409 10.52 11.82 4.01
CA ARG A 409 11.16 13.13 3.80
C ARG A 409 10.85 13.70 2.42
N ASP A 410 10.99 12.89 1.36
CA ASP A 410 10.66 13.30 -0.01
C ASP A 410 9.16 13.59 -0.16
N MET A 411 8.32 12.74 0.40
CA MET A 411 6.87 12.92 0.45
C MET A 411 6.47 14.23 1.15
N LYS A 412 7.10 14.57 2.29
CA LYS A 412 6.84 15.83 3.01
C LYS A 412 7.03 17.03 2.09
N VAL A 413 8.14 17.07 1.35
CA VAL A 413 8.41 18.15 0.40
C VAL A 413 7.36 18.20 -0.72
N ALA A 414 6.89 17.04 -1.21
CA ALA A 414 5.81 17.01 -2.21
C ALA A 414 4.51 17.60 -1.65
N ILE A 415 4.13 17.27 -0.41
CA ILE A 415 2.93 17.83 0.25
C ILE A 415 3.05 19.34 0.47
N GLU A 416 4.22 19.81 0.92
CA GLU A 416 4.47 21.24 1.19
C GLU A 416 4.38 22.12 -0.06
N ASN A 417 4.68 21.56 -1.24
CA ASN A 417 4.64 22.28 -2.51
C ASN A 417 3.34 22.04 -3.31
N ALA A 418 2.44 21.20 -2.83
CA ALA A 418 1.20 20.91 -3.53
C ALA A 418 0.23 22.10 -3.49
N LYS A 419 -0.45 22.35 -4.62
CA LYS A 419 -1.57 23.29 -4.72
C LYS A 419 -2.91 22.63 -4.54
N HIS A 420 -2.99 21.31 -4.76
CA HIS A 420 -4.20 20.52 -4.60
C HIS A 420 -3.89 19.21 -3.89
N ILE A 421 -4.57 18.96 -2.80
CA ILE A 421 -4.53 17.71 -2.03
C ILE A 421 -5.82 16.94 -2.27
N ILE A 422 -5.73 15.67 -2.60
CA ILE A 422 -6.89 14.79 -2.81
C ILE A 422 -6.83 13.64 -1.81
N LEU A 423 -7.83 13.54 -0.92
CA LEU A 423 -7.99 12.45 0.02
C LEU A 423 -8.94 11.41 -0.61
N LEU A 424 -8.39 10.39 -1.25
CA LEU A 424 -9.14 9.40 -2.02
C LEU A 424 -9.31 8.12 -1.21
N GLY A 425 -10.49 7.98 -0.56
CA GLY A 425 -10.75 6.87 0.35
C GLY A 425 -9.85 6.87 1.59
N TYR A 426 -9.30 8.01 1.97
CA TYR A 426 -8.44 8.20 3.13
C TYR A 426 -9.13 9.09 4.16
N SER A 427 -9.28 8.57 5.38
CA SER A 427 -10.03 9.22 6.46
C SER A 427 -9.20 10.17 7.32
N LEU A 428 -7.89 10.32 7.04
CA LEU A 428 -6.96 11.11 7.83
C LEU A 428 -7.10 10.80 9.34
N PRO A 429 -6.89 9.54 9.76
CA PRO A 429 -7.18 9.08 11.11
C PRO A 429 -6.29 9.75 12.17
N GLU A 430 -6.64 9.58 13.44
CA GLU A 430 -5.95 10.29 14.55
C GLU A 430 -4.51 9.80 14.77
N ASP A 431 -4.23 8.54 14.52
CA ASP A 431 -2.89 7.96 14.58
C ASP A 431 -1.95 8.48 13.49
N ASP A 432 -2.49 9.04 12.41
CA ASP A 432 -1.72 9.69 11.35
C ASP A 432 -1.41 11.17 11.66
N PHE A 433 -1.04 11.43 12.91
CA PHE A 433 -0.70 12.77 13.41
C PHE A 433 0.39 13.47 12.58
N LEU A 434 1.41 12.72 12.12
CA LEU A 434 2.48 13.25 11.27
C LEU A 434 1.92 13.92 10.01
N TYR A 435 1.01 13.26 9.30
CA TYR A 435 0.44 13.80 8.05
C TYR A 435 -0.46 14.98 8.31
N ARG A 436 -1.24 14.95 9.41
CA ARG A 436 -2.05 16.11 9.83
C ARG A 436 -1.15 17.32 10.13
N THR A 437 -0.02 17.11 10.80
CA THR A 437 0.94 18.16 11.12
C THR A 437 1.57 18.73 9.85
N ILE A 438 2.00 17.88 8.92
CA ILE A 438 2.58 18.32 7.62
C ILE A 438 1.54 19.14 6.85
N LEU A 439 0.30 18.67 6.75
CA LEU A 439 -0.78 19.37 6.08
C LEU A 439 -1.10 20.72 6.74
N SER A 440 -1.01 20.81 8.08
CA SER A 440 -1.27 22.04 8.83
C SER A 440 -0.11 23.04 8.77
N ALA A 441 1.14 22.54 8.73
CA ALA A 441 2.36 23.37 8.70
C ALA A 441 2.66 23.97 7.31
N ARG A 442 1.96 23.54 6.29
CA ARG A 442 2.06 24.04 4.93
C ARG A 442 1.80 25.57 4.88
N LYS A 443 2.45 26.26 3.94
CA LYS A 443 2.24 27.71 3.75
C LYS A 443 0.75 28.01 3.57
N LYS A 444 0.20 28.84 4.44
CA LYS A 444 -1.19 29.31 4.38
C LYS A 444 -1.28 30.49 3.42
N ASP A 445 -1.11 30.26 2.13
CA ASP A 445 -1.29 31.31 1.11
C ASP A 445 -2.75 31.39 0.61
N GLY A 446 -3.67 30.62 1.22
CA GLY A 446 -5.09 30.60 0.87
C GLY A 446 -5.42 29.96 -0.48
N THR A 447 -4.41 29.48 -1.21
CA THR A 447 -4.57 28.98 -2.59
C THR A 447 -4.66 27.45 -2.68
N VAL A 448 -4.30 26.73 -1.62
CA VAL A 448 -4.26 25.27 -1.65
C VAL A 448 -5.63 24.67 -1.44
N LYS A 449 -6.05 23.85 -2.38
CA LYS A 449 -7.35 23.20 -2.41
C LYS A 449 -7.30 21.78 -1.86
N CYS A 450 -8.40 21.30 -1.28
CA CYS A 450 -8.54 19.92 -0.82
C CYS A 450 -9.82 19.27 -1.35
N SER A 451 -9.69 18.11 -1.98
CA SER A 451 -10.81 17.28 -2.43
C SER A 451 -10.92 16.04 -1.55
N ILE A 452 -12.07 15.84 -0.93
CA ILE A 452 -12.38 14.64 -0.15
C ILE A 452 -13.22 13.71 -1.06
N VAL A 453 -12.79 12.47 -1.22
CA VAL A 453 -13.55 11.41 -1.89
C VAL A 453 -13.78 10.29 -0.89
N ASN A 454 -14.99 10.16 -0.42
CA ASN A 454 -15.36 9.11 0.54
C ASN A 454 -16.76 8.59 0.21
N PHE A 455 -17.10 7.41 0.72
CA PHE A 455 -18.41 6.82 0.48
C PHE A 455 -19.33 7.05 1.68
N GLN A 456 -20.51 7.62 1.39
CA GLN A 456 -21.63 7.59 2.31
C GLN A 456 -22.93 7.40 1.53
N ARG A 457 -23.72 6.44 1.96
CA ARG A 457 -25.01 6.13 1.34
C ARG A 457 -25.92 7.37 1.35
N GLY A 458 -26.55 7.66 0.21
CA GLY A 458 -27.48 8.78 0.07
C GLY A 458 -26.86 10.08 -0.40
N LEU A 459 -25.55 10.17 -0.52
CA LEU A 459 -24.90 11.32 -1.16
C LEU A 459 -24.91 11.20 -2.68
N PRO A 460 -25.00 12.34 -3.40
CA PRO A 460 -25.09 12.33 -4.86
C PRO A 460 -23.74 12.04 -5.54
N ASP A 461 -23.81 11.52 -6.77
CA ASP A 461 -22.66 11.32 -7.67
C ASP A 461 -22.21 12.65 -8.31
N LYS A 462 -21.86 13.62 -7.48
CA LYS A 462 -21.31 14.92 -7.89
C LYS A 462 -20.45 15.54 -6.79
N TRP A 463 -19.62 16.50 -7.18
CA TRP A 463 -18.87 17.31 -6.24
C TRP A 463 -19.80 18.27 -5.49
N LEU A 464 -19.60 18.39 -4.18
CA LEU A 464 -20.30 19.29 -3.27
C LEU A 464 -19.30 20.27 -2.66
N ASP A 465 -19.58 21.56 -2.71
CA ASP A 465 -18.88 22.56 -1.90
C ASP A 465 -19.35 22.54 -0.42
N CYS A 466 -18.69 23.30 0.44
CA CYS A 466 -18.99 23.30 1.87
C CYS A 466 -20.45 23.72 2.15
N GLY A 467 -20.98 24.72 1.45
CA GLY A 467 -22.38 25.16 1.60
C GLY A 467 -23.37 24.06 1.25
N GLN A 468 -23.07 23.29 0.19
CA GLN A 468 -23.92 22.19 -0.26
C GLN A 468 -23.84 20.98 0.66
N TRP A 469 -22.64 20.53 1.07
CA TRP A 469 -22.56 19.31 1.88
C TRP A 469 -23.16 19.48 3.29
N LYS A 470 -23.10 20.68 3.88
CA LYS A 470 -23.71 21.00 5.20
C LYS A 470 -25.24 20.77 5.23
N THR A 471 -25.89 20.65 4.07
CA THR A 471 -27.31 20.31 3.98
C THR A 471 -27.60 18.82 4.16
N TYR A 472 -26.56 17.97 4.13
CA TYR A 472 -26.69 16.52 4.30
C TYR A 472 -26.32 16.10 5.72
N LYS A 473 -26.96 15.03 6.21
CA LYS A 473 -26.61 14.40 7.48
C LYS A 473 -25.49 13.39 7.24
N PHE A 474 -24.32 13.62 7.82
CA PHE A 474 -23.18 12.71 7.76
C PHE A 474 -23.18 11.72 8.91
N ASP A 475 -22.57 10.54 8.70
CA ASP A 475 -22.13 9.71 9.80
C ASP A 475 -20.98 10.40 10.57
N HIS A 476 -20.69 9.91 11.77
CA HIS A 476 -19.68 10.52 12.64
C HIS A 476 -18.30 10.56 11.98
N SER A 477 -17.92 9.51 11.23
CA SER A 477 -16.60 9.40 10.60
C SER A 477 -16.40 10.43 9.49
N LEU A 478 -17.37 10.57 8.58
CA LEU A 478 -17.29 11.55 7.49
C LEU A 478 -17.41 12.99 8.01
N ASN A 479 -18.27 13.22 9.01
CA ASN A 479 -18.40 14.55 9.63
C ASN A 479 -17.06 14.99 10.25
N SER A 480 -16.45 14.13 11.06
CA SER A 480 -15.17 14.38 11.70
C SER A 480 -14.02 14.58 10.69
N LEU A 481 -14.03 13.87 9.56
CA LEU A 481 -13.08 14.10 8.46
C LEU A 481 -13.28 15.49 7.83
N CYS A 482 -14.51 15.85 7.48
CA CYS A 482 -14.83 17.14 6.87
C CYS A 482 -14.44 18.31 7.79
N GLU A 483 -14.74 18.21 9.09
CA GLU A 483 -14.35 19.21 10.08
C GLU A 483 -12.82 19.36 10.17
N ARG A 484 -12.08 18.24 10.31
CA ARG A 484 -10.62 18.28 10.35
C ARG A 484 -10.01 18.92 9.11
N VAL A 485 -10.50 18.55 7.93
CA VAL A 485 -9.99 19.06 6.66
C VAL A 485 -10.34 20.55 6.49
N SER A 486 -11.56 20.95 6.85
CA SER A 486 -11.97 22.36 6.81
C SER A 486 -11.13 23.24 7.76
N ASN A 487 -10.77 22.71 8.94
CA ASN A 487 -9.89 23.42 9.88
C ASN A 487 -8.46 23.60 9.35
N ILE A 488 -7.99 22.69 8.48
CA ILE A 488 -6.65 22.76 7.88
C ILE A 488 -6.60 23.68 6.66
N PHE A 489 -7.62 23.61 5.78
CA PHE A 489 -7.58 24.23 4.46
C PHE A 489 -8.46 25.49 4.33
N GLY A 490 -9.41 25.72 5.26
CA GLY A 490 -10.51 26.66 5.11
C GLY A 490 -11.67 26.04 4.33
N GLU A 491 -12.89 26.34 4.75
CA GLU A 491 -14.12 25.73 4.19
C GLU A 491 -14.27 25.99 2.66
N GLU A 492 -13.91 27.17 2.21
CA GLU A 492 -13.97 27.61 0.81
C GLU A 492 -12.96 26.87 -0.10
N ASN A 493 -11.99 26.20 0.49
CA ASN A 493 -10.95 25.44 -0.21
C ASN A 493 -11.20 23.94 -0.18
N VAL A 494 -12.34 23.49 0.31
CA VAL A 494 -12.65 22.06 0.45
C VAL A 494 -13.89 21.69 -0.36
N ARG A 495 -13.83 20.57 -1.10
CA ARG A 495 -14.97 19.96 -1.77
C ARG A 495 -15.06 18.47 -1.43
N LEU A 496 -16.27 17.93 -1.45
CA LEU A 496 -16.60 16.54 -1.12
C LEU A 496 -17.25 15.84 -2.32
N TYR A 497 -16.79 14.60 -2.58
CA TYR A 497 -17.48 13.65 -3.45
C TYR A 497 -17.94 12.44 -2.63
N GLY A 498 -19.26 12.30 -2.43
CA GLY A 498 -19.82 11.36 -1.47
C GLY A 498 -20.17 9.99 -2.01
N ALA A 499 -20.10 9.76 -3.33
CA ALA A 499 -20.37 8.45 -3.92
C ALA A 499 -19.14 7.52 -3.89
N GLY A 500 -18.00 8.01 -3.38
CA GLY A 500 -16.79 7.24 -3.12
C GLY A 500 -16.02 6.79 -4.36
N VAL A 501 -15.16 5.79 -4.15
CA VAL A 501 -14.32 5.16 -5.19
C VAL A 501 -14.95 3.80 -5.53
N PRO A 502 -15.13 3.43 -6.81
CA PRO A 502 -14.59 4.06 -8.01
C PRO A 502 -15.49 5.12 -8.68
N ALA A 503 -16.66 5.45 -8.13
CA ALA A 503 -17.65 6.33 -8.77
C ALA A 503 -17.04 7.68 -9.23
N VAL A 504 -16.12 8.26 -8.46
CA VAL A 504 -15.48 9.56 -8.75
C VAL A 504 -14.77 9.62 -10.10
N PHE A 505 -14.32 8.51 -10.62
CA PHE A 505 -13.66 8.45 -11.95
C PHE A 505 -14.46 7.66 -13.00
N LEU A 506 -15.65 7.14 -12.65
CA LEU A 506 -16.50 6.37 -13.56
C LEU A 506 -17.58 7.23 -14.21
N ARG A 507 -17.87 6.93 -15.48
CA ARG A 507 -19.05 7.34 -16.20
C ARG A 507 -19.64 6.12 -16.91
N HIS A 508 -20.90 5.81 -16.66
CA HIS A 508 -21.57 4.62 -17.21
C HIS A 508 -20.76 3.31 -16.97
N GLY A 509 -20.20 3.15 -15.76
CA GLY A 509 -19.47 1.94 -15.36
C GLY A 509 -18.04 1.79 -15.93
N ARG A 510 -17.52 2.80 -16.63
CA ARG A 510 -16.15 2.82 -17.18
C ARG A 510 -15.38 4.06 -16.71
N ALA A 511 -14.08 3.95 -16.54
CA ALA A 511 -13.26 5.12 -16.23
C ALA A 511 -13.31 6.12 -17.39
N SER A 512 -13.49 7.40 -17.06
CA SER A 512 -13.67 8.50 -18.01
C SER A 512 -12.56 9.54 -17.85
N VAL A 513 -11.96 9.94 -18.96
CA VAL A 513 -10.94 11.01 -18.98
C VAL A 513 -11.49 12.31 -18.36
N GLU A 514 -12.75 12.65 -18.63
CA GLU A 514 -13.42 13.83 -18.08
C GLU A 514 -13.53 13.76 -16.55
N LYS A 515 -14.01 12.63 -16.01
CA LYS A 515 -14.13 12.42 -14.55
C LYS A 515 -12.76 12.41 -13.87
N VAL A 516 -11.75 11.79 -14.48
CA VAL A 516 -10.37 11.80 -13.95
C VAL A 516 -9.78 13.21 -13.97
N LYS A 517 -10.00 14.00 -15.04
CA LYS A 517 -9.60 15.41 -15.07
C LYS A 517 -10.33 16.24 -14.00
N GLN A 518 -11.64 16.05 -13.81
CA GLN A 518 -12.40 16.70 -12.73
C GLN A 518 -11.88 16.34 -11.33
N LEU A 519 -11.36 15.11 -11.14
CA LEU A 519 -10.73 14.70 -9.89
C LEU A 519 -9.41 15.44 -9.66
N LEU A 520 -8.55 15.54 -10.68
CA LEU A 520 -7.22 16.14 -10.58
C LEU A 520 -7.23 17.67 -10.60
N GLU A 521 -8.17 18.27 -11.31
CA GLU A 521 -8.28 19.70 -11.49
C GLU A 521 -9.34 20.28 -10.54
N TRP A 522 -8.99 21.40 -9.90
CA TRP A 522 -9.97 22.19 -9.15
C TRP A 522 -10.62 23.19 -10.11
N LYS A 523 -11.82 22.90 -10.51
CA LYS A 523 -12.68 23.83 -11.28
C LYS A 523 -13.87 24.23 -10.46
#